data_97f71cd8f56f396a5dcaf9e32394f1da
#
_entry.id   97f71cd8f56f396a5dcaf9e32394f1da
#
_cell.length_a   1.000
_cell.length_b   1.000
_cell.length_c   1.000
_cell.angle_alpha   90.00
_cell.angle_beta   90.00
_cell.angle_gamma   90.00
#
_symmetry.space_group_name_H-M   'P 1'
#
loop_
_entity.id
_entity.type
_entity.pdbx_description
1 polymer ?
#
loop_
_entity_poly.entity_id
_entity_poly.type
_entity_poly.pdbx_seq_one_letter_code
_entity_poly.pdbx_strand_id
1 'polypeptide(L)'
;MPRLLTPPEIDWREDGTPVARAHDDVYFTAGDGLAESRAVFLAGCGLPDAWQGRDVFTVAETGFGTGLNFLALWQMWETHRPSPTARLHFVSFEAFPLLPQDAVRALDSWPELEELAALMIARWPGPAKGVRRMVWPDAGVSLTLHHGDIRETLPAARFRADAWFLDGFSPAKNAEMWGDWIYPEIAARSVPGARLATFTVAGFVRRGLAEAGFEVRRLPGHGRKRERLEATLATPMPPPSDPYATISATPGLRRIAIIGAGIAGAGAARALVDAGADVTVFDSSENPASGASGNPLALLMPRLDAADTVQARLLVDAYIAARDTYRGLPGVTETDVRQLQKDRTETDRFAKLLADPPLPLEDLEALRGGLLHKQALIL
;
A
#
# COMPACT_ATOMS: atom_id res chain seq x y z
N MET A 1 -9.13 -14.49 -12.32
CA MET A 1 -7.96 -14.72 -11.43
C MET A 1 -8.45 -14.90 -10.00
N PRO A 2 -7.77 -15.67 -9.13
CA PRO A 2 -8.15 -15.80 -7.72
C PRO A 2 -8.26 -14.45 -7.02
N ARG A 3 -9.18 -14.31 -6.06
CA ARG A 3 -9.38 -13.07 -5.28
C ARG A 3 -8.38 -12.90 -4.14
N LEU A 4 -7.72 -13.97 -3.75
CA LEU A 4 -6.58 -13.92 -2.84
C LEU A 4 -5.29 -14.06 -3.62
N LEU A 5 -4.27 -13.33 -3.19
CA LEU A 5 -2.92 -13.48 -3.68
C LEU A 5 -2.26 -14.67 -2.99
N THR A 6 -1.41 -15.36 -3.72
CA THR A 6 -0.63 -16.46 -3.17
C THR A 6 0.67 -15.88 -2.62
N PRO A 7 0.97 -16.06 -1.33
CA PRO A 7 2.28 -15.71 -0.79
C PRO A 7 3.39 -16.44 -1.56
N PRO A 8 4.56 -15.82 -1.73
CA PRO A 8 5.66 -16.45 -2.43
C PRO A 8 6.27 -17.59 -1.61
N GLU A 9 6.77 -18.62 -2.29
CA GLU A 9 7.65 -19.59 -1.65
C GLU A 9 9.05 -18.99 -1.50
N ILE A 10 9.60 -19.01 -0.27
CA ILE A 10 10.87 -18.41 0.07
C ILE A 10 11.86 -19.49 0.48
N ASP A 11 13.02 -19.49 -0.16
CA ASP A 11 14.20 -20.19 0.30
C ASP A 11 15.08 -19.25 1.11
N TRP A 12 15.57 -19.71 2.25
CA TRP A 12 16.41 -18.90 3.14
C TRP A 12 17.84 -19.36 3.03
N ARG A 13 18.76 -18.44 2.70
CA ARG A 13 20.19 -18.72 2.73
C ARG A 13 20.71 -18.84 4.16
N GLU A 14 21.91 -19.38 4.34
CA GLU A 14 22.54 -19.50 5.66
C GLU A 14 22.74 -18.15 6.36
N ASP A 15 22.93 -17.08 5.60
CA ASP A 15 23.08 -15.71 6.09
C ASP A 15 21.76 -15.00 6.37
N GLY A 16 20.63 -15.70 6.29
CA GLY A 16 19.29 -15.15 6.52
C GLY A 16 18.67 -14.41 5.32
N THR A 17 19.34 -14.38 4.17
CA THR A 17 18.81 -13.69 2.97
C THR A 17 17.63 -14.46 2.37
N PRO A 18 16.46 -13.85 2.17
CA PRO A 18 15.32 -14.46 1.51
C PRO A 18 15.48 -14.48 -0.01
N VAL A 19 15.17 -15.62 -0.62
CA VAL A 19 15.18 -15.85 -2.07
C VAL A 19 13.80 -16.22 -2.53
N ALA A 20 13.22 -15.50 -3.47
CA ALA A 20 11.95 -15.87 -4.09
C ALA A 20 12.18 -17.07 -5.03
N ARG A 21 11.63 -18.23 -4.68
CA ARG A 21 11.84 -19.46 -5.46
C ARG A 21 11.34 -19.32 -6.90
N ALA A 22 10.20 -18.70 -7.12
CA ALA A 22 9.62 -18.53 -8.44
C ALA A 22 10.47 -17.68 -9.39
N HIS A 23 11.26 -16.75 -8.85
CA HIS A 23 12.12 -15.86 -9.62
C HIS A 23 13.60 -16.21 -9.50
N ASP A 24 13.97 -17.14 -8.61
CA ASP A 24 15.38 -17.46 -8.27
C ASP A 24 16.18 -16.17 -8.00
N ASP A 25 15.58 -15.20 -7.30
CA ASP A 25 16.20 -13.89 -7.01
C ASP A 25 16.05 -13.51 -5.55
N VAL A 26 16.99 -12.71 -5.05
CA VAL A 26 17.01 -12.26 -3.66
C VAL A 26 16.12 -11.03 -3.49
N TYR A 27 15.50 -10.89 -2.30
CA TYR A 27 14.75 -9.68 -1.97
C TYR A 27 15.67 -8.49 -1.68
N PHE A 28 16.89 -8.75 -1.23
CA PHE A 28 17.92 -7.73 -0.96
C PHE A 28 19.31 -8.35 -0.97
N THR A 29 20.33 -7.52 -1.10
CA THR A 29 21.72 -7.95 -1.04
C THR A 29 22.10 -8.33 0.40
N ALA A 30 22.63 -9.54 0.59
CA ALA A 30 23.02 -10.07 1.88
C ALA A 30 23.95 -9.11 2.64
N GLY A 31 23.58 -8.80 3.90
CA GLY A 31 24.36 -7.93 4.80
C GLY A 31 24.46 -6.46 4.38
N ASP A 32 23.96 -6.08 3.18
CA ASP A 32 24.14 -4.75 2.61
C ASP A 32 22.81 -4.11 2.10
N GLY A 33 21.68 -4.82 2.25
CA GLY A 33 20.40 -4.39 1.67
C GLY A 33 19.95 -3.01 2.12
N LEU A 34 20.07 -2.66 3.39
CA LEU A 34 19.71 -1.34 3.90
C LEU A 34 20.63 -0.25 3.38
N ALA A 35 21.94 -0.50 3.30
CA ALA A 35 22.89 0.45 2.73
C ALA A 35 22.68 0.61 1.21
N GLU A 36 22.33 -0.46 0.50
CA GLU A 36 21.92 -0.41 -0.91
C GLU A 36 20.64 0.43 -1.08
N SER A 37 19.61 0.20 -0.24
CA SER A 37 18.37 0.99 -0.25
C SER A 37 18.65 2.49 -0.08
N ARG A 38 19.45 2.85 0.90
CA ARG A 38 19.86 4.25 1.16
C ARG A 38 20.65 4.85 -0.01
N ALA A 39 21.61 4.10 -0.56
CA ALA A 39 22.51 4.61 -1.62
C ALA A 39 21.82 4.66 -2.98
N VAL A 40 21.08 3.61 -3.37
CA VAL A 40 20.47 3.51 -4.70
C VAL A 40 19.18 4.33 -4.77
N PHE A 41 18.24 4.10 -3.84
CA PHE A 41 16.90 4.68 -3.95
C PHE A 41 16.80 6.04 -3.26
N LEU A 42 17.17 6.14 -1.98
CA LEU A 42 17.01 7.38 -1.26
C LEU A 42 17.92 8.48 -1.82
N ALA A 43 19.22 8.24 -1.82
CA ALA A 43 20.19 9.21 -2.37
C ALA A 43 19.99 9.42 -3.88
N GLY A 44 19.66 8.35 -4.63
CA GLY A 44 19.37 8.43 -6.08
C GLY A 44 18.18 9.32 -6.41
N CYS A 45 17.18 9.40 -5.53
CA CYS A 45 16.07 10.34 -5.62
C CYS A 45 16.39 11.70 -4.95
N GLY A 46 17.62 11.93 -4.46
CA GLY A 46 18.06 13.17 -3.86
C GLY A 46 17.40 13.47 -2.52
N LEU A 47 17.05 12.43 -1.77
CA LEU A 47 16.51 12.56 -0.42
C LEU A 47 17.66 12.70 0.60
N PRO A 48 17.49 13.49 1.66
CA PRO A 48 16.27 14.20 2.06
C PRO A 48 16.05 15.58 1.42
N ASP A 49 16.98 16.11 0.62
CA ASP A 49 16.92 17.49 0.11
C ASP A 49 15.68 17.73 -0.78
N ALA A 50 15.24 16.71 -1.53
CA ALA A 50 14.12 16.83 -2.47
C ALA A 50 12.78 17.16 -1.81
N TRP A 51 12.58 16.88 -0.52
CA TRP A 51 11.34 17.21 0.20
C TRP A 51 11.42 18.46 1.06
N GLN A 52 12.59 19.14 1.13
CA GLN A 52 12.72 20.36 1.94
C GLN A 52 11.75 21.45 1.47
N GLY A 53 11.06 22.05 2.42
CA GLY A 53 10.03 23.05 2.15
C GLY A 53 8.71 22.52 1.57
N ARG A 54 8.53 21.21 1.50
CA ARG A 54 7.31 20.57 1.00
C ARG A 54 6.38 20.17 2.16
N ASP A 55 5.09 20.51 2.04
CA ASP A 55 4.07 20.05 2.99
C ASP A 55 3.67 18.59 2.77
N VAL A 56 3.80 18.11 1.54
CA VAL A 56 3.48 16.74 1.13
C VAL A 56 4.55 16.23 0.17
N PHE A 57 5.02 15.03 0.38
CA PHE A 57 5.93 14.34 -0.52
C PHE A 57 5.46 12.90 -0.75
N THR A 58 5.38 12.50 -2.01
CA THR A 58 4.91 11.16 -2.39
C THR A 58 6.03 10.38 -3.05
N VAL A 59 6.35 9.22 -2.50
CA VAL A 59 7.26 8.25 -3.10
C VAL A 59 6.44 7.06 -3.59
N ALA A 60 6.69 6.62 -4.82
CA ALA A 60 6.11 5.41 -5.36
C ALA A 60 7.18 4.34 -5.61
N GLU A 61 6.79 3.07 -5.54
CA GLU A 61 7.68 1.92 -5.67
C GLU A 61 7.03 0.81 -6.47
N THR A 62 7.83 0.06 -7.22
CA THR A 62 7.40 -1.15 -7.93
C THR A 62 7.95 -2.40 -7.23
N GLY A 63 7.10 -3.10 -6.46
CA GLY A 63 7.51 -4.26 -5.66
C GLY A 63 7.83 -3.90 -4.20
N PHE A 64 6.89 -4.17 -3.29
CA PHE A 64 7.05 -3.87 -1.87
C PHE A 64 8.00 -4.83 -1.16
N GLY A 65 7.93 -6.11 -1.52
CA GLY A 65 8.76 -7.16 -0.94
C GLY A 65 8.70 -7.21 0.59
N THR A 66 9.84 -7.02 1.22
CA THR A 66 9.97 -7.00 2.70
C THR A 66 9.59 -5.66 3.34
N GLY A 67 9.39 -4.61 2.55
CA GLY A 67 9.18 -3.24 3.03
C GLY A 67 10.46 -2.51 3.44
N LEU A 68 11.64 -3.04 3.11
CA LEU A 68 12.92 -2.47 3.52
C LEU A 68 13.12 -1.03 3.02
N ASN A 69 12.78 -0.74 1.75
CA ASN A 69 12.89 0.61 1.18
C ASN A 69 11.96 1.59 1.90
N PHE A 70 10.74 1.15 2.24
CA PHE A 70 9.80 1.97 3.00
C PHE A 70 10.32 2.27 4.41
N LEU A 71 10.88 1.30 5.11
CA LEU A 71 11.44 1.49 6.45
C LEU A 71 12.68 2.39 6.42
N ALA A 72 13.57 2.21 5.44
CA ALA A 72 14.72 3.09 5.25
C ALA A 72 14.30 4.55 5.00
N LEU A 73 13.26 4.74 4.18
CA LEU A 73 12.68 6.04 3.91
C LEU A 73 12.01 6.65 5.14
N TRP A 74 11.24 5.86 5.89
CA TRP A 74 10.58 6.32 7.11
C TRP A 74 11.60 6.74 8.16
N GLN A 75 12.65 5.96 8.38
CA GLN A 75 13.74 6.32 9.29
C GLN A 75 14.40 7.67 8.90
N MET A 76 14.66 7.88 7.60
CA MET A 76 15.18 9.15 7.11
C MET A 76 14.19 10.30 7.33
N TRP A 77 12.89 10.04 7.13
CA TRP A 77 11.84 11.03 7.35
C TRP A 77 11.75 11.47 8.81
N GLU A 78 11.84 10.57 9.78
CA GLU A 78 11.82 10.92 11.21
C GLU A 78 12.90 11.95 11.57
N THR A 79 14.07 11.81 10.95
CA THR A 79 15.23 12.70 11.23
C THR A 79 15.18 14.01 10.43
N HIS A 80 14.59 14.00 9.22
CA HIS A 80 14.71 15.09 8.25
C HIS A 80 13.35 15.64 7.78
N ARG A 81 12.26 15.33 8.49
CA ARG A 81 10.91 15.83 8.17
C ARG A 81 10.93 17.36 8.14
N PRO A 82 10.42 17.98 7.03
CA PRO A 82 10.54 19.45 6.86
C PRO A 82 9.80 20.27 7.93
N SER A 83 8.69 19.78 8.42
CA SER A 83 7.88 20.40 9.46
C SER A 83 7.01 19.35 10.19
N PRO A 84 6.52 19.63 11.41
CA PRO A 84 5.62 18.73 12.13
C PRO A 84 4.31 18.43 11.38
N THR A 85 3.92 19.31 10.46
CA THR A 85 2.71 19.15 9.64
C THR A 85 2.97 18.50 8.29
N ALA A 86 4.23 18.35 7.88
CA ALA A 86 4.57 17.70 6.61
C ALA A 86 4.13 16.22 6.60
N ARG A 87 3.81 15.68 5.44
CA ARG A 87 3.31 14.32 5.25
C ARG A 87 4.10 13.60 4.18
N LEU A 88 4.49 12.38 4.48
CA LEU A 88 5.12 11.44 3.56
C LEU A 88 4.08 10.39 3.16
N HIS A 89 3.85 10.26 1.87
CA HIS A 89 3.04 9.17 1.31
C HIS A 89 3.93 8.20 0.56
N PHE A 90 3.85 6.93 0.92
CA PHE A 90 4.51 5.86 0.18
C PHE A 90 3.44 5.01 -0.50
N VAL A 91 3.58 4.80 -1.80
CA VAL A 91 2.66 3.99 -2.62
C VAL A 91 3.46 2.86 -3.23
N SER A 92 3.10 1.62 -2.97
CA SER A 92 3.78 0.47 -3.54
C SER A 92 2.81 -0.55 -4.13
N PHE A 93 3.32 -1.40 -5.01
CA PHE A 93 2.56 -2.41 -5.75
C PHE A 93 3.17 -3.78 -5.43
N GLU A 94 2.32 -4.77 -5.08
CA GLU A 94 2.78 -6.09 -4.70
C GLU A 94 1.85 -7.19 -5.19
N ALA A 95 2.40 -8.10 -5.98
CA ALA A 95 1.65 -9.23 -6.53
C ALA A 95 1.73 -10.50 -5.65
N PHE A 96 2.78 -10.62 -4.84
CA PHE A 96 3.08 -11.79 -4.02
C PHE A 96 3.43 -11.38 -2.59
N PRO A 97 2.45 -10.83 -1.82
CA PRO A 97 2.72 -10.30 -0.49
C PRO A 97 3.28 -11.38 0.41
N LEU A 98 4.36 -11.06 1.11
CA LEU A 98 4.98 -11.94 2.10
C LEU A 98 4.01 -12.24 3.25
N LEU A 99 4.16 -13.41 3.85
CA LEU A 99 3.54 -13.68 5.13
C LEU A 99 4.21 -12.81 6.20
N PRO A 100 3.47 -12.36 7.25
CA PRO A 100 4.02 -11.52 8.31
C PRO A 100 5.29 -12.08 8.95
N GLN A 101 5.32 -13.39 9.21
CA GLN A 101 6.48 -14.07 9.81
C GLN A 101 7.71 -14.04 8.90
N ASP A 102 7.53 -14.09 7.57
CA ASP A 102 8.64 -14.02 6.63
C ASP A 102 9.18 -12.59 6.53
N ALA A 103 8.30 -11.59 6.59
CA ALA A 103 8.69 -10.19 6.64
C ALA A 103 9.46 -9.88 7.95
N VAL A 104 8.98 -10.34 9.11
CA VAL A 104 9.71 -10.24 10.38
C VAL A 104 11.10 -10.82 10.25
N ARG A 105 11.19 -12.10 9.84
CA ARG A 105 12.48 -12.80 9.70
C ARG A 105 13.44 -12.08 8.76
N ALA A 106 12.94 -11.53 7.66
CA ALA A 106 13.77 -10.80 6.71
C ALA A 106 14.33 -9.51 7.30
N LEU A 107 13.54 -8.81 8.13
CA LEU A 107 13.89 -7.52 8.73
C LEU A 107 14.76 -7.65 9.99
N ASP A 108 14.83 -8.82 10.63
CA ASP A 108 15.70 -9.09 11.78
C ASP A 108 17.19 -8.78 11.51
N SER A 109 17.59 -8.69 10.23
CA SER A 109 18.95 -8.34 9.84
C SER A 109 19.34 -6.87 10.16
N TRP A 110 18.37 -6.00 10.49
CA TRP A 110 18.59 -4.57 10.73
C TRP A 110 17.99 -4.11 12.05
N PRO A 111 18.71 -4.29 13.18
CA PRO A 111 18.23 -3.86 14.50
C PRO A 111 17.89 -2.37 14.59
N GLU A 112 18.55 -1.52 13.78
CA GLU A 112 18.25 -0.09 13.70
C GLU A 112 16.88 0.24 13.12
N LEU A 113 16.17 -0.72 12.54
CA LEU A 113 14.81 -0.57 12.02
C LEU A 113 13.76 -1.28 12.88
N GLU A 114 14.16 -1.96 13.97
CA GLU A 114 13.29 -2.84 14.77
C GLU A 114 11.99 -2.15 15.20
N GLU A 115 12.06 -0.93 15.75
CA GLU A 115 10.87 -0.20 16.20
C GLU A 115 9.92 0.12 15.04
N LEU A 116 10.45 0.61 13.92
CA LEU A 116 9.65 0.93 12.73
C LEU A 116 9.09 -0.33 12.06
N ALA A 117 9.88 -1.40 12.02
CA ALA A 117 9.44 -2.69 11.52
C ALA A 117 8.28 -3.25 12.37
N ALA A 118 8.36 -3.18 13.69
CA ALA A 118 7.28 -3.58 14.59
C ALA A 118 5.98 -2.80 14.32
N LEU A 119 6.06 -1.48 14.14
CA LEU A 119 4.91 -0.63 13.79
C LEU A 119 4.30 -0.98 12.44
N MET A 120 5.11 -1.31 11.44
CA MET A 120 4.66 -1.74 10.12
C MET A 120 4.03 -3.13 10.18
N ILE A 121 4.69 -4.09 10.82
CA ILE A 121 4.23 -5.49 10.93
C ILE A 121 2.92 -5.59 11.72
N ALA A 122 2.73 -4.79 12.77
CA ALA A 122 1.47 -4.74 13.51
C ALA A 122 0.26 -4.40 12.64
N ARG A 123 0.48 -3.83 11.45
CA ARG A 123 -0.55 -3.49 10.45
C ARG A 123 -0.35 -4.22 9.12
N TRP A 124 0.45 -5.31 9.13
CA TRP A 124 0.75 -6.04 7.90
C TRP A 124 -0.52 -6.57 7.25
N PRO A 125 -0.79 -6.25 5.99
CA PRO A 125 -2.04 -6.61 5.35
C PRO A 125 -2.08 -8.10 4.99
N GLY A 126 -3.27 -8.68 5.07
CA GLY A 126 -3.52 -10.02 4.57
C GLY A 126 -3.47 -10.10 3.02
N PRO A 127 -3.57 -11.31 2.45
CA PRO A 127 -3.35 -11.57 1.03
C PRO A 127 -4.53 -11.18 0.12
N ALA A 128 -5.56 -10.53 0.63
CA ALA A 128 -6.70 -10.12 -0.21
C ALA A 128 -6.27 -9.05 -1.22
N LYS A 129 -6.67 -9.23 -2.50
CA LYS A 129 -6.49 -8.21 -3.54
C LYS A 129 -7.18 -6.91 -3.17
N GLY A 130 -6.66 -5.79 -3.67
CA GLY A 130 -7.23 -4.46 -3.50
C GLY A 130 -6.23 -3.48 -2.89
N VAL A 131 -6.75 -2.39 -2.33
CA VAL A 131 -5.92 -1.30 -1.80
C VAL A 131 -5.90 -1.36 -0.28
N ARG A 132 -4.71 -1.34 0.30
CA ARG A 132 -4.48 -1.33 1.75
C ARG A 132 -3.77 -0.04 2.12
N ARG A 133 -4.40 0.75 2.98
CA ARG A 133 -3.83 2.01 3.45
C ARG A 133 -3.59 1.96 4.95
N MET A 134 -2.35 2.21 5.34
CA MET A 134 -1.91 2.31 6.72
C MET A 134 -1.42 3.73 6.97
N VAL A 135 -1.77 4.29 8.12
CA VAL A 135 -1.40 5.68 8.47
C VAL A 135 -0.80 5.69 9.86
N TRP A 136 0.31 6.40 10.02
CA TRP A 136 0.96 6.71 11.29
C TRP A 136 0.93 8.23 11.45
N PRO A 137 -0.14 8.77 12.06
CA PRO A 137 -0.40 10.22 12.07
C PRO A 137 0.68 11.03 12.77
N ASP A 138 1.22 10.52 13.89
CA ASP A 138 2.26 11.19 14.67
C ASP A 138 3.57 11.30 13.89
N ALA A 139 3.94 10.24 13.17
CA ALA A 139 5.07 10.26 12.25
C ALA A 139 4.80 11.08 10.98
N GLY A 140 3.53 11.36 10.67
CA GLY A 140 3.14 11.96 9.40
C GLY A 140 3.42 11.09 8.18
N VAL A 141 3.36 9.78 8.35
CA VAL A 141 3.66 8.78 7.32
C VAL A 141 2.41 7.99 6.95
N SER A 142 2.24 7.70 5.69
CA SER A 142 1.26 6.73 5.21
C SER A 142 1.84 5.80 4.16
N LEU A 143 1.42 4.54 4.21
CA LEU A 143 1.72 3.50 3.24
C LEU A 143 0.42 3.08 2.55
N THR A 144 0.41 3.10 1.22
CA THR A 144 -0.67 2.56 0.41
C THR A 144 -0.12 1.41 -0.43
N LEU A 145 -0.57 0.20 -0.14
CA LEU A 145 -0.22 -1.00 -0.90
C LEU A 145 -1.33 -1.36 -1.89
N HIS A 146 -0.97 -1.48 -3.14
CA HIS A 146 -1.83 -2.02 -4.18
C HIS A 146 -1.52 -3.51 -4.35
N HIS A 147 -2.33 -4.37 -3.75
CA HIS A 147 -2.22 -5.82 -3.84
C HIS A 147 -2.82 -6.34 -5.14
N GLY A 148 -1.99 -6.85 -6.03
CA GLY A 148 -2.34 -7.38 -7.34
C GLY A 148 -1.24 -7.20 -8.37
N ASP A 149 -1.50 -7.70 -9.57
CA ASP A 149 -0.58 -7.52 -10.70
C ASP A 149 -0.43 -6.01 -11.01
N ILE A 150 0.79 -5.53 -11.05
CA ILE A 150 1.10 -4.13 -11.31
C ILE A 150 0.57 -3.65 -12.67
N ARG A 151 0.41 -4.57 -13.65
CA ARG A 151 -0.18 -4.27 -14.97
C ARG A 151 -1.66 -3.86 -14.87
N GLU A 152 -2.35 -4.31 -13.83
CA GLU A 152 -3.75 -3.96 -13.56
C GLU A 152 -3.85 -2.82 -12.53
N THR A 153 -3.02 -2.87 -11.50
CA THR A 153 -3.15 -1.97 -10.34
C THR A 153 -2.53 -0.60 -10.58
N LEU A 154 -1.40 -0.50 -11.29
CA LEU A 154 -0.78 0.78 -11.60
C LEU A 154 -1.66 1.66 -12.50
N PRO A 155 -2.22 1.19 -13.64
CA PRO A 155 -3.15 1.99 -14.45
C PRO A 155 -4.40 2.44 -13.69
N ALA A 156 -4.86 1.64 -12.72
CA ALA A 156 -6.02 1.97 -11.87
C ALA A 156 -5.70 2.93 -10.72
N ALA A 157 -4.43 3.04 -10.32
CA ALA A 157 -4.01 3.86 -9.18
C ALA A 157 -4.14 5.37 -9.46
N ARG A 158 -4.51 6.12 -8.41
CA ARG A 158 -4.78 7.58 -8.48
C ARG A 158 -3.87 8.31 -7.49
N PHE A 159 -2.71 8.73 -7.99
CA PHE A 159 -1.73 9.53 -7.24
C PHE A 159 -0.77 10.22 -8.22
N ARG A 160 0.07 11.13 -7.70
CA ARG A 160 1.25 11.64 -8.38
C ARG A 160 2.45 11.54 -7.46
N ALA A 161 3.52 10.93 -7.96
CA ALA A 161 4.77 10.75 -7.23
C ALA A 161 5.75 11.89 -7.50
N ASP A 162 6.42 12.31 -6.43
CA ASP A 162 7.58 13.20 -6.47
C ASP A 162 8.88 12.40 -6.71
N ALA A 163 8.88 11.13 -6.28
CA ALA A 163 9.99 10.20 -6.48
C ALA A 163 9.50 8.78 -6.75
N TRP A 164 10.30 8.01 -7.49
CA TRP A 164 10.06 6.60 -7.79
C TRP A 164 11.25 5.73 -7.41
N PHE A 165 10.99 4.69 -6.65
CA PHE A 165 11.90 3.57 -6.44
C PHE A 165 11.50 2.46 -7.41
N LEU A 166 12.22 2.36 -8.53
CA LEU A 166 11.95 1.34 -9.52
C LEU A 166 12.71 0.07 -9.11
N ASP A 167 12.06 -0.68 -8.23
CA ASP A 167 12.58 -1.88 -7.58
C ASP A 167 11.79 -3.14 -7.98
N GLY A 168 12.24 -4.29 -7.51
CA GLY A 168 11.69 -5.62 -7.79
C GLY A 168 12.76 -6.58 -8.28
N PHE A 169 12.36 -7.81 -8.60
CA PHE A 169 13.30 -8.80 -9.14
C PHE A 169 13.91 -8.33 -10.46
N SER A 170 15.14 -8.78 -10.70
CA SER A 170 15.93 -8.31 -11.85
C SER A 170 15.18 -8.45 -13.17
N PRO A 171 15.38 -7.53 -14.15
CA PRO A 171 14.71 -7.57 -15.43
C PRO A 171 14.83 -8.89 -16.20
N ALA A 172 15.93 -9.62 -16.00
CA ALA A 172 16.14 -10.93 -16.62
C ALA A 172 15.25 -12.03 -16.01
N LYS A 173 14.79 -11.84 -14.76
CA LYS A 173 14.01 -12.83 -13.99
C LYS A 173 12.52 -12.44 -13.84
N ASN A 174 12.19 -11.19 -14.12
CA ASN A 174 10.81 -10.66 -14.06
C ASN A 174 10.52 -9.72 -15.24
N ALA A 175 10.72 -10.20 -16.46
CA ALA A 175 10.61 -9.39 -17.68
C ALA A 175 9.23 -8.73 -17.87
N GLU A 176 8.16 -9.32 -17.37
CA GLU A 176 6.81 -8.78 -17.50
C GLU A 176 6.62 -7.47 -16.75
N MET A 177 7.18 -7.35 -15.55
CA MET A 177 7.13 -6.11 -14.77
C MET A 177 7.94 -4.98 -15.43
N TRP A 178 9.05 -5.32 -16.08
CA TRP A 178 9.95 -4.36 -16.72
C TRP A 178 9.64 -4.09 -18.20
N GLY A 179 8.47 -4.52 -18.69
CA GLY A 179 8.05 -4.31 -20.08
C GLY A 179 7.85 -2.83 -20.45
N ASP A 180 7.80 -2.51 -21.74
CA ASP A 180 7.69 -1.13 -22.25
C ASP A 180 6.43 -0.40 -21.80
N TRP A 181 5.41 -1.13 -21.36
CA TRP A 181 4.14 -0.60 -20.87
C TRP A 181 4.26 0.21 -19.57
N ILE A 182 5.28 -0.09 -18.71
CA ILE A 182 5.37 0.50 -17.37
C ILE A 182 5.89 1.96 -17.40
N TYR A 183 6.79 2.29 -18.32
CA TYR A 183 7.44 3.61 -18.30
C TYR A 183 6.48 4.75 -18.59
N PRO A 184 5.55 4.67 -19.57
CA PRO A 184 4.50 5.68 -19.76
C PRO A 184 3.58 5.80 -18.53
N GLU A 185 3.25 4.67 -17.86
CA GLU A 185 2.41 4.68 -16.67
C GLU A 185 3.09 5.39 -15.48
N ILE A 186 4.40 5.18 -15.32
CA ILE A 186 5.22 5.89 -14.32
C ILE A 186 5.25 7.39 -14.64
N ALA A 187 5.54 7.77 -15.89
CA ALA A 187 5.59 9.17 -16.31
C ALA A 187 4.24 9.88 -16.11
N ALA A 188 3.12 9.23 -16.45
CA ALA A 188 1.77 9.77 -16.27
C ALA A 188 1.39 10.01 -14.80
N ARG A 189 2.02 9.26 -13.87
CA ARG A 189 1.81 9.38 -12.40
C ARG A 189 2.94 10.11 -11.69
N SER A 190 3.76 10.82 -12.42
CA SER A 190 4.84 11.63 -11.88
C SER A 190 4.48 13.12 -11.92
N VAL A 191 4.93 13.88 -10.93
CA VAL A 191 4.93 15.34 -11.02
C VAL A 191 6.04 15.81 -11.98
N PRO A 192 5.94 16.99 -12.59
CA PRO A 192 7.05 17.58 -13.32
C PRO A 192 8.31 17.65 -12.46
N GLY A 193 9.45 17.18 -12.96
CA GLY A 193 10.70 17.12 -12.23
C GLY A 193 10.80 15.95 -11.23
N ALA A 194 9.86 15.02 -11.23
CA ALA A 194 9.92 13.82 -10.40
C ALA A 194 11.22 13.06 -10.66
N ARG A 195 11.82 12.53 -9.59
CA ARG A 195 13.06 11.76 -9.63
C ARG A 195 12.76 10.27 -9.61
N LEU A 196 13.63 9.49 -10.24
CA LEU A 196 13.54 8.04 -10.27
C LEU A 196 14.92 7.43 -10.07
N ALA A 197 14.98 6.36 -9.29
CA ALA A 197 16.20 5.60 -9.11
C ALA A 197 15.93 4.09 -9.24
N THR A 198 16.91 3.37 -9.80
CA THR A 198 16.87 1.92 -9.93
C THR A 198 18.26 1.30 -9.90
N PHE A 199 18.34 0.10 -9.35
CA PHE A 199 19.58 -0.69 -9.32
C PHE A 199 20.00 -1.26 -10.68
N THR A 200 19.08 -1.35 -11.63
CA THR A 200 19.36 -1.95 -12.94
C THR A 200 19.88 -0.93 -13.96
N VAL A 201 20.79 -1.36 -14.80
CA VAL A 201 21.32 -0.57 -15.93
C VAL A 201 20.94 -1.18 -17.28
N ALA A 202 19.96 -2.07 -17.30
CA ALA A 202 19.50 -2.74 -18.52
C ALA A 202 19.17 -1.72 -19.62
N GLY A 203 19.68 -1.96 -20.83
CA GLY A 203 19.59 -1.00 -21.92
C GLY A 203 18.16 -0.70 -22.34
N PHE A 204 17.24 -1.66 -22.24
CA PHE A 204 15.84 -1.44 -22.57
C PHE A 204 15.14 -0.60 -21.49
N VAL A 205 15.44 -0.78 -20.20
CA VAL A 205 14.92 0.07 -19.10
C VAL A 205 15.34 1.53 -19.34
N ARG A 206 16.62 1.76 -19.64
CA ARG A 206 17.14 3.10 -19.92
C ARG A 206 16.45 3.75 -21.12
N ARG A 207 16.23 2.98 -22.21
CA ARG A 207 15.53 3.50 -23.40
C ARG A 207 14.05 3.78 -23.10
N GLY A 208 13.34 2.86 -22.48
CA GLY A 208 11.94 3.04 -22.14
C GLY A 208 11.69 4.25 -21.23
N LEU A 209 12.55 4.49 -20.25
CA LEU A 209 12.48 5.72 -19.43
C LEU A 209 12.74 6.97 -20.25
N ALA A 210 13.74 6.96 -21.16
CA ALA A 210 14.02 8.11 -22.03
C ALA A 210 12.87 8.41 -23.00
N GLU A 211 12.26 7.39 -23.59
CA GLU A 211 11.09 7.51 -24.47
C GLU A 211 9.85 8.03 -23.71
N ALA A 212 9.74 7.71 -22.41
CA ALA A 212 8.68 8.23 -21.54
C ALA A 212 8.93 9.65 -21.01
N GLY A 213 10.01 10.31 -21.44
CA GLY A 213 10.30 11.72 -21.13
C GLY A 213 11.24 11.94 -19.94
N PHE A 214 11.91 10.89 -19.46
CA PHE A 214 12.91 11.01 -18.42
C PHE A 214 14.31 11.29 -18.99
N GLU A 215 15.03 12.22 -18.39
CA GLU A 215 16.48 12.36 -18.56
C GLU A 215 17.18 11.33 -17.70
N VAL A 216 17.77 10.29 -18.32
CA VAL A 216 18.37 9.16 -17.63
C VAL A 216 19.89 9.29 -17.56
N ARG A 217 20.43 9.13 -16.36
CA ARG A 217 21.87 9.15 -16.09
C ARG A 217 22.33 7.79 -15.54
N ARG A 218 23.51 7.38 -15.96
CA ARG A 218 24.19 6.22 -15.41
C ARG A 218 25.23 6.71 -14.40
N LEU A 219 25.16 6.20 -13.19
CA LEU A 219 26.01 6.62 -12.07
C LEU A 219 26.68 5.40 -11.42
N PRO A 220 27.74 5.58 -10.64
CA PRO A 220 28.33 4.50 -9.86
C PRO A 220 27.29 3.82 -9.00
N GLY A 221 27.29 2.49 -9.00
CA GLY A 221 26.39 1.66 -8.20
C GLY A 221 26.81 1.56 -6.74
N HIS A 222 26.20 0.61 -6.03
CA HIS A 222 26.52 0.30 -4.63
C HIS A 222 27.01 -1.15 -4.51
N GLY A 223 27.95 -1.40 -3.59
CA GLY A 223 28.46 -2.73 -3.30
C GLY A 223 29.05 -3.44 -4.53
N ARG A 224 28.49 -4.59 -4.89
CA ARG A 224 28.94 -5.37 -6.06
C ARG A 224 28.38 -4.86 -7.39
N LYS A 225 27.37 -4.02 -7.37
CA LYS A 225 26.75 -3.43 -8.58
C LYS A 225 27.60 -2.24 -9.02
N ARG A 226 28.20 -2.32 -10.22
CA ARG A 226 29.11 -1.28 -10.73
C ARG A 226 28.40 0.04 -11.05
N GLU A 227 27.16 -0.03 -11.47
CA GLU A 227 26.39 1.12 -11.96
C GLU A 227 24.93 1.01 -11.53
N ARG A 228 24.25 2.16 -11.48
CA ARG A 228 22.80 2.31 -11.30
C ARG A 228 22.26 3.35 -12.29
N LEU A 229 20.95 3.43 -12.44
CA LEU A 229 20.30 4.52 -13.16
C LEU A 229 19.60 5.47 -12.18
N GLU A 230 19.77 6.75 -12.46
CA GLU A 230 18.95 7.82 -11.91
C GLU A 230 18.29 8.58 -13.07
N ALA A 231 17.06 9.06 -12.86
CA ALA A 231 16.35 9.77 -13.90
C ALA A 231 15.51 10.91 -13.32
N THR A 232 15.25 11.91 -14.13
CA THR A 232 14.38 13.05 -13.78
C THR A 232 13.38 13.25 -14.91
N LEU A 233 12.10 13.40 -14.61
CA LEU A 233 11.07 13.65 -15.60
C LEU A 233 11.20 15.07 -16.15
N ALA A 234 11.81 15.20 -17.31
CA ALA A 234 12.07 16.47 -18.00
C ALA A 234 10.88 16.91 -18.86
N THR A 235 10.21 15.94 -19.50
CA THR A 235 9.06 16.21 -20.35
C THR A 235 7.82 15.55 -19.75
N PRO A 236 7.00 16.29 -18.98
CA PRO A 236 5.78 15.73 -18.39
C PRO A 236 4.82 15.24 -19.45
N MET A 237 4.28 14.06 -19.27
CA MET A 237 3.17 13.59 -20.08
C MET A 237 1.89 14.39 -19.76
N PRO A 238 1.03 14.65 -20.76
CA PRO A 238 -0.27 15.24 -20.48
C PRO A 238 -1.02 14.32 -19.49
N PRO A 239 -1.78 14.90 -18.53
CA PRO A 239 -2.58 14.08 -17.63
C PRO A 239 -3.56 13.24 -18.45
N PRO A 240 -3.95 12.05 -17.97
CA PRO A 240 -5.00 11.26 -18.60
C PRO A 240 -6.25 12.10 -18.83
N SER A 241 -6.94 11.86 -19.92
CA SER A 241 -8.17 12.60 -20.29
C SER A 241 -9.34 12.38 -19.31
N ASP A 242 -9.28 11.32 -18.51
CA ASP A 242 -10.23 11.07 -17.43
C ASP A 242 -10.02 12.09 -16.28
N PRO A 243 -11.02 12.93 -15.97
CA PRO A 243 -10.91 13.94 -14.90
C PRO A 243 -10.67 13.32 -13.52
N TYR A 244 -10.93 12.02 -13.35
CA TYR A 244 -10.68 11.28 -12.11
C TYR A 244 -9.35 10.52 -12.13
N ALA A 245 -8.60 10.57 -13.21
CA ALA A 245 -7.36 9.79 -13.37
C ALA A 245 -6.23 10.24 -12.44
N THR A 246 -6.20 11.50 -12.04
CA THR A 246 -5.20 12.03 -11.12
C THR A 246 -5.85 12.86 -10.03
N ILE A 247 -5.56 12.48 -8.78
CA ILE A 247 -5.88 13.30 -7.62
C ILE A 247 -4.55 13.96 -7.19
N SER A 248 -4.46 15.26 -7.38
CA SER A 248 -3.39 16.04 -6.75
C SER A 248 -3.77 16.30 -5.31
N ALA A 249 -2.86 16.04 -4.37
CA ALA A 249 -3.00 16.62 -3.04
C ALA A 249 -3.15 18.14 -3.19
N THR A 250 -4.20 18.71 -2.64
CA THR A 250 -4.37 20.17 -2.66
C THR A 250 -3.59 20.74 -1.48
N PRO A 251 -2.41 21.34 -1.69
CA PRO A 251 -1.66 21.94 -0.60
C PRO A 251 -2.51 23.02 0.08
N GLY A 252 -2.58 23.00 1.41
CA GLY A 252 -3.17 24.09 2.17
C GLY A 252 -4.64 23.99 2.55
N LEU A 253 -5.39 22.95 2.13
CA LEU A 253 -6.72 22.68 2.70
C LEU A 253 -6.57 22.10 4.11
N ARG A 254 -6.40 22.99 5.09
CA ARG A 254 -6.23 22.60 6.50
C ARG A 254 -7.51 22.68 7.31
N ARG A 255 -8.53 23.38 6.83
CA ARG A 255 -9.82 23.56 7.53
C ARG A 255 -10.94 22.94 6.73
N ILE A 256 -11.56 21.91 7.28
CA ILE A 256 -12.62 21.13 6.61
C ILE A 256 -13.84 21.05 7.51
N ALA A 257 -15.00 21.37 6.94
CA ALA A 257 -16.29 21.20 7.59
C ALA A 257 -16.91 19.86 7.14
N ILE A 258 -17.38 19.07 8.10
CA ILE A 258 -18.13 17.83 7.85
C ILE A 258 -19.57 18.04 8.34
N ILE A 259 -20.54 17.71 7.50
CA ILE A 259 -21.94 17.77 7.86
C ILE A 259 -22.43 16.35 8.19
N GLY A 260 -22.87 16.15 9.42
CA GLY A 260 -23.36 14.89 9.98
C GLY A 260 -22.34 14.22 10.90
N ALA A 261 -22.72 14.04 12.18
CA ALA A 261 -21.93 13.42 13.23
C ALA A 261 -22.29 11.93 13.45
N GLY A 262 -22.77 11.24 12.42
CA GLY A 262 -22.94 9.79 12.40
C GLY A 262 -21.63 9.08 12.10
N ILE A 263 -21.63 7.74 12.01
CA ILE A 263 -20.44 6.91 11.78
C ILE A 263 -19.68 7.30 10.49
N ALA A 264 -20.38 7.70 9.43
CA ALA A 264 -19.74 8.13 8.19
C ALA A 264 -18.98 9.44 8.38
N GLY A 265 -19.59 10.44 9.05
CA GLY A 265 -18.92 11.70 9.38
C GLY A 265 -17.75 11.51 10.33
N ALA A 266 -17.89 10.65 11.33
CA ALA A 266 -16.82 10.32 12.27
C ALA A 266 -15.63 9.64 11.55
N GLY A 267 -15.90 8.68 10.66
CA GLY A 267 -14.87 8.03 9.85
C GLY A 267 -14.13 9.01 8.92
N ALA A 268 -14.87 9.91 8.26
CA ALA A 268 -14.28 10.96 7.43
C ALA A 268 -13.47 11.95 8.27
N ALA A 269 -13.98 12.37 9.43
CA ALA A 269 -13.27 13.25 10.35
C ALA A 269 -11.95 12.64 10.80
N ARG A 270 -11.98 11.38 11.22
CA ARG A 270 -10.78 10.66 11.64
C ARG A 270 -9.74 10.61 10.54
N ALA A 271 -10.13 10.19 9.32
CA ALA A 271 -9.22 10.10 8.20
C ALA A 271 -8.59 11.45 7.82
N LEU A 272 -9.36 12.54 7.91
CA LEU A 272 -8.88 13.89 7.62
C LEU A 272 -7.97 14.44 8.71
N VAL A 273 -8.30 14.19 9.98
CA VAL A 273 -7.42 14.53 11.12
C VAL A 273 -6.09 13.78 11.01
N ASP A 274 -6.12 12.48 10.73
CA ASP A 274 -4.92 11.67 10.51
C ASP A 274 -4.08 12.18 9.33
N ALA A 275 -4.73 12.78 8.33
CA ALA A 275 -4.07 13.47 7.21
C ALA A 275 -3.58 14.88 7.58
N GLY A 276 -3.81 15.37 8.80
CA GLY A 276 -3.34 16.66 9.30
C GLY A 276 -4.28 17.83 9.03
N ALA A 277 -5.54 17.58 8.68
CA ALA A 277 -6.54 18.63 8.52
C ALA A 277 -7.13 19.08 9.87
N ASP A 278 -7.48 20.37 9.95
CA ASP A 278 -8.32 20.94 11.03
C ASP A 278 -9.80 20.69 10.65
N VAL A 279 -10.46 19.81 11.41
CA VAL A 279 -11.79 19.33 11.07
C VAL A 279 -12.82 19.84 12.08
N THR A 280 -13.89 20.43 11.56
CA THR A 280 -15.08 20.78 12.35
C THR A 280 -16.27 19.96 11.86
N VAL A 281 -16.94 19.25 12.77
CA VAL A 281 -18.13 18.45 12.46
C VAL A 281 -19.37 19.22 12.90
N PHE A 282 -20.34 19.35 12.01
CA PHE A 282 -21.64 19.98 12.26
C PHE A 282 -22.74 18.92 12.20
N ASP A 283 -23.66 18.96 13.16
CA ASP A 283 -24.86 18.12 13.16
C ASP A 283 -26.08 18.94 13.53
N SER A 284 -27.27 18.49 13.12
CA SER A 284 -28.54 19.11 13.51
C SER A 284 -28.98 18.75 14.93
N SER A 285 -28.39 17.72 15.51
CA SER A 285 -28.66 17.23 16.85
C SER A 285 -27.60 17.72 17.84
N GLU A 286 -27.97 17.87 19.12
CA GLU A 286 -27.06 18.29 20.18
C GLU A 286 -25.91 17.27 20.44
N ASN A 287 -26.21 15.98 20.23
CA ASN A 287 -25.26 14.90 20.47
C ASN A 287 -24.87 14.20 19.18
N PRO A 288 -23.60 13.74 19.04
CA PRO A 288 -23.20 12.89 17.92
C PRO A 288 -23.97 11.56 17.96
N ALA A 289 -24.06 10.91 16.81
CA ALA A 289 -24.70 9.61 16.64
C ALA A 289 -26.18 9.55 17.04
N SER A 290 -26.92 10.66 16.97
CA SER A 290 -28.32 10.72 17.38
C SER A 290 -29.31 10.02 16.44
N GLY A 291 -28.85 9.62 15.23
CA GLY A 291 -29.64 8.85 14.25
C GLY A 291 -29.36 7.35 14.31
N ALA A 292 -29.30 6.70 13.15
CA ALA A 292 -29.02 5.27 13.02
C ALA A 292 -27.69 4.82 13.65
N SER A 293 -26.71 5.71 13.71
CA SER A 293 -25.42 5.45 14.37
C SER A 293 -25.49 5.44 15.90
N GLY A 294 -26.62 5.79 16.50
CA GLY A 294 -26.86 5.74 17.93
C GLY A 294 -27.48 4.42 18.41
N ASN A 295 -27.54 3.41 17.57
CA ASN A 295 -27.98 2.09 18.01
C ASN A 295 -27.01 1.56 19.09
N PRO A 296 -27.56 0.94 20.16
CA PRO A 296 -26.73 0.46 21.28
C PRO A 296 -25.73 -0.62 20.86
N LEU A 297 -25.98 -1.31 19.75
CA LEU A 297 -25.10 -2.30 19.16
C LEU A 297 -25.13 -2.17 17.64
N ALA A 298 -23.95 -2.20 17.03
CA ALA A 298 -23.80 -2.30 15.58
C ALA A 298 -22.85 -3.46 15.25
N LEU A 299 -23.11 -4.13 14.14
CA LEU A 299 -22.31 -5.26 13.67
C LEU A 299 -21.54 -4.86 12.42
N LEU A 300 -20.22 -4.93 12.50
CA LEU A 300 -19.33 -4.84 11.34
C LEU A 300 -18.96 -6.25 10.88
N MET A 301 -19.52 -6.66 9.77
CA MET A 301 -19.20 -7.92 9.10
C MET A 301 -19.06 -7.71 7.59
N PRO A 302 -18.30 -8.57 6.87
CA PRO A 302 -18.14 -8.40 5.43
C PRO A 302 -19.43 -8.73 4.68
N ARG A 303 -19.81 -7.87 3.74
CA ARG A 303 -20.82 -8.19 2.75
C ARG A 303 -20.14 -8.79 1.52
N LEU A 304 -20.09 -10.13 1.47
CA LEU A 304 -19.41 -10.85 0.41
C LEU A 304 -20.32 -11.15 -0.78
N ASP A 305 -19.80 -10.93 -1.98
CA ASP A 305 -20.47 -11.33 -3.23
C ASP A 305 -19.70 -12.50 -3.85
N ALA A 306 -20.45 -13.42 -4.48
CA ALA A 306 -19.88 -14.53 -5.22
C ALA A 306 -19.23 -14.10 -6.55
N ALA A 307 -19.66 -12.97 -7.11
CA ALA A 307 -19.06 -12.39 -8.30
C ALA A 307 -17.89 -11.45 -7.94
N ASP A 308 -16.82 -11.49 -8.74
CA ASP A 308 -15.67 -10.60 -8.61
C ASP A 308 -15.92 -9.29 -9.38
N THR A 309 -16.81 -8.46 -8.87
CA THR A 309 -17.13 -7.15 -9.43
C THR A 309 -16.34 -6.03 -8.71
N VAL A 310 -16.21 -4.86 -9.36
CA VAL A 310 -15.63 -3.66 -8.72
C VAL A 310 -16.33 -3.32 -7.41
N GLN A 311 -17.67 -3.43 -7.38
CA GLN A 311 -18.45 -3.18 -6.17
C GLN A 311 -18.16 -4.23 -5.08
N ALA A 312 -18.05 -5.50 -5.43
CA ALA A 312 -17.69 -6.55 -4.46
C ALA A 312 -16.30 -6.31 -3.85
N ARG A 313 -15.32 -5.95 -4.67
CA ARG A 313 -13.97 -5.58 -4.21
C ARG A 313 -13.99 -4.37 -3.28
N LEU A 314 -14.74 -3.31 -3.64
CA LEU A 314 -14.89 -2.11 -2.79
C LEU A 314 -15.46 -2.47 -1.41
N LEU A 315 -16.46 -3.36 -1.33
CA LEU A 315 -17.03 -3.78 -0.05
C LEU A 315 -16.06 -4.58 0.81
N VAL A 316 -15.24 -5.42 0.20
CA VAL A 316 -14.16 -6.14 0.90
C VAL A 316 -13.09 -5.16 1.41
N ASP A 317 -12.63 -4.23 0.57
CA ASP A 317 -11.64 -3.22 0.94
C ASP A 317 -12.16 -2.32 2.08
N ALA A 318 -13.43 -1.88 1.99
CA ALA A 318 -14.07 -1.07 3.02
C ALA A 318 -14.21 -1.83 4.35
N TYR A 319 -14.57 -3.13 4.30
CA TYR A 319 -14.64 -3.97 5.50
C TYR A 319 -13.27 -4.11 6.17
N ILE A 320 -12.22 -4.44 5.40
CA ILE A 320 -10.87 -4.60 5.93
C ILE A 320 -10.39 -3.28 6.56
N ALA A 321 -10.55 -2.17 5.86
CA ALA A 321 -10.16 -0.85 6.36
C ALA A 321 -10.93 -0.46 7.64
N ALA A 322 -12.24 -0.73 7.70
CA ALA A 322 -13.05 -0.46 8.89
C ALA A 322 -12.64 -1.37 10.06
N ARG A 323 -12.47 -2.67 9.82
CA ARG A 323 -11.99 -3.63 10.83
C ARG A 323 -10.66 -3.18 11.44
N ASP A 324 -9.70 -2.83 10.60
CA ASP A 324 -8.37 -2.40 11.04
C ASP A 324 -8.41 -1.05 11.78
N THR A 325 -9.40 -0.20 11.45
CA THR A 325 -9.60 1.09 12.14
C THR A 325 -10.26 0.94 13.51
N TYR A 326 -11.24 0.05 13.64
CA TYR A 326 -12.04 -0.08 14.86
C TYR A 326 -11.49 -1.11 15.84
N ARG A 327 -10.71 -2.09 15.37
CA ARG A 327 -10.11 -3.12 16.23
C ARG A 327 -9.30 -2.48 17.36
N GLY A 328 -9.56 -2.93 18.59
CA GLY A 328 -8.87 -2.46 19.78
C GLY A 328 -9.36 -1.10 20.32
N LEU A 329 -10.35 -0.47 19.70
CA LEU A 329 -10.97 0.73 20.27
C LEU A 329 -11.82 0.36 21.51
N PRO A 330 -11.92 1.25 22.51
CA PRO A 330 -12.82 1.05 23.63
C PRO A 330 -14.28 0.84 23.18
N GLY A 331 -14.92 -0.19 23.75
CA GLY A 331 -16.31 -0.56 23.40
C GLY A 331 -16.44 -1.47 22.18
N VAL A 332 -15.37 -1.73 21.46
CA VAL A 332 -15.37 -2.66 20.32
C VAL A 332 -14.98 -4.07 20.78
N THR A 333 -15.76 -5.06 20.37
CA THR A 333 -15.53 -6.49 20.71
C THR A 333 -15.41 -7.32 19.43
N GLU A 334 -14.37 -8.13 19.33
CA GLU A 334 -14.27 -9.11 18.24
C GLU A 334 -15.22 -10.28 18.48
N THR A 335 -15.89 -10.74 17.44
CA THR A 335 -16.86 -11.84 17.51
C THR A 335 -16.89 -12.62 16.21
N ASP A 336 -17.45 -13.83 16.27
CA ASP A 336 -17.79 -14.62 15.11
C ASP A 336 -19.26 -14.47 14.75
N VAL A 337 -19.55 -14.35 13.45
CA VAL A 337 -20.92 -14.21 12.96
C VAL A 337 -21.28 -15.39 12.07
N ARG A 338 -22.32 -16.12 12.47
CA ARG A 338 -22.87 -17.21 11.66
C ARG A 338 -23.95 -16.69 10.73
N GLN A 339 -23.70 -16.72 9.43
CA GLN A 339 -24.68 -16.44 8.39
C GLN A 339 -25.34 -17.75 7.95
N LEU A 340 -26.62 -17.90 8.25
CA LEU A 340 -27.39 -19.09 7.88
C LEU A 340 -27.84 -19.01 6.43
N GLN A 341 -27.79 -20.14 5.72
CA GLN A 341 -28.42 -20.26 4.39
C GLN A 341 -29.95 -20.30 4.55
N LYS A 342 -30.65 -19.58 3.72
CA LYS A 342 -32.11 -19.51 3.72
C LYS A 342 -32.73 -20.45 2.68
N ASP A 343 -32.04 -20.63 1.56
CA ASP A 343 -32.51 -21.36 0.41
C ASP A 343 -31.36 -21.94 -0.42
N ARG A 344 -31.70 -22.62 -1.51
CA ARG A 344 -30.75 -23.23 -2.42
C ARG A 344 -29.85 -22.19 -3.12
N THR A 345 -30.38 -21.02 -3.42
CA THR A 345 -29.63 -19.94 -4.07
C THR A 345 -28.48 -19.46 -3.16
N GLU A 346 -28.76 -19.29 -1.84
CA GLU A 346 -27.72 -18.95 -0.87
C GLU A 346 -26.72 -20.10 -0.69
N THR A 347 -27.16 -21.35 -0.74
CA THR A 347 -26.23 -22.51 -0.70
C THR A 347 -25.25 -22.46 -1.87
N ASP A 348 -25.74 -22.24 -3.08
CA ASP A 348 -24.91 -22.17 -4.29
C ASP A 348 -23.99 -20.93 -4.24
N ARG A 349 -24.46 -19.80 -3.67
CA ARG A 349 -23.65 -18.61 -3.46
C ARG A 349 -22.51 -18.86 -2.47
N PHE A 350 -22.77 -19.51 -1.35
CA PHE A 350 -21.75 -19.85 -0.35
C PHE A 350 -20.71 -20.83 -0.90
N ALA A 351 -21.13 -21.81 -1.69
CA ALA A 351 -20.21 -22.72 -2.36
C ALA A 351 -19.25 -21.98 -3.31
N LYS A 352 -19.74 -21.00 -4.08
CA LYS A 352 -18.92 -20.15 -4.95
C LYS A 352 -17.95 -19.28 -4.15
N LEU A 353 -18.41 -18.69 -3.04
CA LEU A 353 -17.56 -17.89 -2.15
C LEU A 353 -16.43 -18.71 -1.55
N LEU A 354 -16.67 -19.94 -1.16
CA LEU A 354 -15.64 -20.83 -0.60
C LEU A 354 -14.68 -21.38 -1.66
N ALA A 355 -15.14 -21.50 -2.92
CA ALA A 355 -14.28 -21.93 -4.02
C ALA A 355 -13.26 -20.86 -4.46
N ASP A 356 -13.62 -19.58 -4.35
CA ASP A 356 -12.75 -18.42 -4.60
C ASP A 356 -13.03 -17.33 -3.58
N PRO A 357 -12.51 -17.47 -2.34
CA PRO A 357 -12.84 -16.59 -1.25
C PRO A 357 -12.19 -15.21 -1.43
N PRO A 358 -12.92 -14.10 -1.13
CA PRO A 358 -12.36 -12.75 -1.15
C PRO A 358 -11.60 -12.38 0.12
N LEU A 359 -11.71 -13.20 1.16
CA LEU A 359 -11.00 -13.10 2.44
C LEU A 359 -10.31 -14.43 2.73
N PRO A 360 -9.23 -14.44 3.52
CA PRO A 360 -8.57 -15.67 3.93
C PRO A 360 -9.54 -16.66 4.60
N LEU A 361 -9.30 -17.94 4.45
CA LEU A 361 -10.15 -18.99 5.07
C LEU A 361 -10.06 -18.97 6.61
N GLU A 362 -9.07 -18.33 7.18
CA GLU A 362 -9.04 -18.03 8.62
C GLU A 362 -10.11 -17.02 9.04
N ASP A 363 -10.54 -16.16 8.12
CA ASP A 363 -11.61 -15.16 8.30
C ASP A 363 -12.99 -15.69 7.85
N LEU A 364 -13.03 -16.77 7.07
CA LEU A 364 -14.27 -17.29 6.46
C LEU A 364 -14.26 -18.83 6.46
N GLU A 365 -15.17 -19.45 7.19
CA GLU A 365 -15.25 -20.90 7.33
C GLU A 365 -16.60 -21.45 6.90
N ALA A 366 -16.58 -22.61 6.24
CA ALA A 366 -17.80 -23.34 5.91
C ALA A 366 -18.41 -23.98 7.16
N LEU A 367 -19.70 -23.76 7.37
CA LEU A 367 -20.47 -24.44 8.42
C LEU A 367 -21.59 -25.27 7.80
N ARG A 368 -22.06 -26.28 8.54
CA ARG A 368 -23.28 -26.98 8.18
C ARG A 368 -24.47 -26.01 8.17
N GLY A 369 -24.96 -25.70 6.98
CA GLY A 369 -26.08 -24.79 6.77
C GLY A 369 -25.75 -23.31 6.85
N GLY A 370 -24.48 -22.90 6.55
CA GLY A 370 -24.09 -21.50 6.54
C GLY A 370 -22.62 -21.20 6.32
N LEU A 371 -22.27 -19.96 6.55
CA LEU A 371 -20.89 -19.45 6.64
C LEU A 371 -20.62 -18.89 8.03
N LEU A 372 -19.41 -19.08 8.52
CA LEU A 372 -18.88 -18.41 9.68
C LEU A 372 -17.96 -17.28 9.22
N HIS A 373 -18.31 -16.06 9.57
CA HIS A 373 -17.44 -14.89 9.43
C HIS A 373 -16.71 -14.70 10.76
N LYS A 374 -15.41 -14.97 10.76
CA LYS A 374 -14.55 -14.71 11.90
C LYS A 374 -14.07 -13.26 11.88
N GLN A 375 -13.63 -12.76 13.03
CA GLN A 375 -13.09 -11.41 13.18
C GLN A 375 -14.10 -10.29 12.81
N ALA A 376 -15.39 -10.54 12.88
CA ALA A 376 -16.39 -9.49 12.86
C ALA A 376 -16.28 -8.64 14.14
N LEU A 377 -16.78 -7.40 14.11
CA LEU A 377 -16.74 -6.51 15.27
C LEU A 377 -18.16 -6.13 15.71
N ILE A 378 -18.38 -6.10 17.00
CA ILE A 378 -19.50 -5.42 17.63
C ILE A 378 -19.01 -4.05 18.10
N LEU A 379 -19.68 -3.02 17.61
CA LEU A 379 -19.40 -1.62 17.90
C LEU A 379 -20.40 -1.05 18.87
#